data_1915d215c3c1d0e5213853dd3702dd7a
#
_entry.id   1915d215c3c1d0e5213853dd3702dd7a
#
_cell.length_a   1.000
_cell.length_b   1.000
_cell.length_c   1.000
_cell.angle_alpha   90.00
_cell.angle_beta   90.00
_cell.angle_gamma   90.00
#
_symmetry.space_group_name_H-M   'P 1'
#
loop_
_entity.id
_entity.type
_entity.pdbx_description
1 polymer ?
#
loop_
_entity_poly.entity_id
_entity_poly.type
_entity_poly.pdbx_seq_one_letter_code
_entity_poly.pdbx_strand_id
1 'polypeptide(L)'
;MKAIHVNWTKPFFEKHRLRGHGFETLKNLNSKTYDQLDYQLLYTMASAANWKKHNGPIKLYTDSVGASFYQRFGLLDLYDEVDINFLNGYSKSNVDAAYFWTSGKIKCLAHQTEPFVFLDQDMIIRNKIP
;
A
#
# COMPACT_ATOMS: atom_id res chain seq x y z
N MET A 1 -1.83 -20.31 -0.32
CA MET A 1 -0.87 -19.35 0.28
C MET A 1 -1.44 -17.96 0.22
N LYS A 2 -1.33 -17.21 1.29
CA LYS A 2 -1.85 -15.85 1.39
C LYS A 2 -0.89 -14.85 0.74
N ALA A 3 -1.43 -13.91 -0.04
CA ALA A 3 -0.65 -12.77 -0.50
C ALA A 3 -0.81 -11.55 0.41
N ILE A 4 0.16 -10.66 0.33
CA ILE A 4 0.18 -9.41 1.10
C ILE A 4 0.47 -8.26 0.17
N HIS A 5 -0.41 -7.25 0.18
CA HIS A 5 -0.16 -5.90 -0.29
C HIS A 5 0.18 -4.98 0.86
N VAL A 6 1.04 -4.02 0.64
CA VAL A 6 1.38 -2.98 1.63
C VAL A 6 1.24 -1.60 1.00
N ASN A 7 0.43 -0.75 1.62
CA ASN A 7 0.26 0.65 1.24
C ASN A 7 0.47 1.55 2.46
N TRP A 8 1.66 2.11 2.59
CA TRP A 8 2.02 3.02 3.68
C TRP A 8 2.01 4.46 3.18
N THR A 9 1.14 5.31 3.74
CA THR A 9 0.92 6.66 3.21
C THR A 9 1.89 7.71 3.75
N LYS A 10 2.56 7.46 4.87
CA LYS A 10 3.50 8.42 5.47
C LYS A 10 4.56 8.94 4.49
N PRO A 11 5.19 8.10 3.63
CA PRO A 11 6.14 8.58 2.64
C PRO A 11 5.57 9.60 1.66
N PHE A 12 4.30 9.47 1.30
CA PHE A 12 3.62 10.41 0.42
C PHE A 12 3.63 11.83 1.01
N PHE A 13 3.32 11.96 2.29
CA PHE A 13 3.28 13.27 2.97
C PHE A 13 4.66 13.85 3.25
N GLU A 14 5.68 13.02 3.40
CA GLU A 14 7.04 13.46 3.74
C GLU A 14 7.94 13.71 2.54
N LYS A 15 7.65 13.14 1.38
CA LYS A 15 8.47 13.30 0.16
C LYS A 15 8.64 14.75 -0.29
N HIS A 16 7.70 15.62 0.01
CA HIS A 16 7.77 17.04 -0.36
C HIS A 16 8.97 17.75 0.23
N ARG A 17 9.46 17.32 1.39
CA ARG A 17 10.60 17.94 2.07
C ARG A 17 11.91 17.74 1.34
N LEU A 18 12.02 16.67 0.53
CA LEU A 18 13.27 16.28 -0.11
C LEU A 18 13.38 16.70 -1.58
N ARG A 19 12.26 16.89 -2.25
CA ARG A 19 12.23 16.99 -3.70
C ARG A 19 12.06 18.39 -4.27
N GLY A 20 12.13 19.45 -3.45
CA GLY A 20 12.14 20.82 -3.92
C GLY A 20 11.15 21.09 -5.05
N HIS A 21 11.54 21.91 -6.01
CA HIS A 21 10.68 22.40 -7.09
C HIS A 21 10.32 21.38 -8.20
N GLY A 22 10.81 20.14 -8.14
CA GLY A 22 10.59 19.13 -9.21
C GLY A 22 9.22 18.45 -9.21
N PHE A 23 8.37 18.71 -8.22
CA PHE A 23 7.04 18.08 -8.06
C PHE A 23 5.89 19.04 -8.36
N GLU A 24 5.98 19.78 -9.43
CA GLU A 24 4.92 20.72 -9.82
C GLU A 24 3.59 20.06 -10.12
N THR A 25 3.59 18.84 -10.63
CA THR A 25 2.38 18.05 -10.86
C THR A 25 1.64 17.67 -9.57
N LEU A 26 2.33 17.73 -8.42
CA LEU A 26 1.74 17.49 -7.11
C LEU A 26 1.40 18.79 -6.37
N LYS A 27 1.60 19.95 -6.98
CA LYS A 27 1.27 21.27 -6.37
C LYS A 27 -0.21 21.43 -6.01
N ASN A 28 -1.09 20.72 -6.71
CA ASN A 28 -2.52 20.72 -6.42
C ASN A 28 -2.89 19.72 -5.33
N LEU A 29 -1.98 18.86 -4.94
CA LEU A 29 -2.09 18.05 -3.76
C LEU A 29 -1.66 18.91 -2.59
N ASN A 30 -2.55 19.82 -2.23
CA ASN A 30 -2.48 20.48 -0.95
C ASN A 30 -2.19 19.37 0.06
N SER A 31 -1.02 19.38 0.61
CA SER A 31 -0.27 18.35 1.34
C SER A 31 -1.02 17.53 2.41
N LYS A 32 -2.30 17.74 2.58
CA LYS A 32 -3.14 17.11 3.60
C LYS A 32 -4.04 15.99 3.06
N THR A 33 -4.16 15.84 1.73
CA THR A 33 -5.04 14.83 1.13
C THR A 33 -4.20 13.80 0.38
N TYR A 34 -4.22 12.57 0.87
CA TYR A 34 -3.61 11.45 0.18
C TYR A 34 -4.34 11.17 -1.12
N ASP A 35 -3.60 10.93 -2.19
CA ASP A 35 -4.13 10.58 -3.50
C ASP A 35 -3.21 9.62 -4.25
N GLN A 36 -3.76 8.90 -5.22
CA GLN A 36 -3.05 8.06 -6.16
C GLN A 36 -3.53 8.38 -7.57
N LEU A 37 -2.67 8.14 -8.56
CA LEU A 37 -3.05 8.25 -9.96
C LEU A 37 -4.00 7.12 -10.34
N ASP A 38 -4.90 7.35 -11.29
CA ASP A 38 -5.92 6.39 -11.70
C ASP A 38 -5.33 5.03 -12.09
N TYR A 39 -4.20 5.03 -12.81
CA TYR A 39 -3.55 3.78 -13.21
C TYR A 39 -3.00 2.99 -12.02
N GLN A 40 -2.57 3.65 -10.94
CA GLN A 40 -2.10 2.97 -9.73
C GLN A 40 -3.26 2.25 -9.04
N LEU A 41 -4.44 2.87 -8.97
CA LEU A 41 -5.66 2.23 -8.47
C LEU A 41 -6.05 1.03 -9.32
N LEU A 42 -6.02 1.17 -10.64
CA LEU A 42 -6.34 0.08 -11.57
C LEU A 42 -5.38 -1.10 -11.42
N TYR A 43 -4.08 -0.85 -11.28
CA TYR A 43 -3.10 -1.91 -11.03
C TYR A 43 -3.34 -2.62 -9.70
N THR A 44 -3.62 -1.87 -8.64
CA THR A 44 -3.94 -2.45 -7.32
C THR A 44 -5.17 -3.35 -7.40
N MET A 45 -6.24 -2.90 -8.05
CA MET A 45 -7.45 -3.68 -8.26
C MET A 45 -7.16 -4.96 -9.06
N ALA A 46 -6.45 -4.84 -10.18
CA ALA A 46 -6.11 -5.97 -11.04
C ALA A 46 -5.21 -6.98 -10.31
N SER A 47 -4.24 -6.49 -9.55
CA SER A 47 -3.34 -7.33 -8.75
C SER A 47 -4.13 -8.16 -7.73
N ALA A 48 -4.94 -7.51 -6.90
CA ALA A 48 -5.73 -8.20 -5.87
C ALA A 48 -6.75 -9.16 -6.46
N ALA A 49 -7.50 -8.74 -7.48
CA ALA A 49 -8.53 -9.56 -8.11
C ALA A 49 -7.94 -10.80 -8.80
N ASN A 50 -6.83 -10.65 -9.53
CA ASN A 50 -6.18 -11.78 -10.20
C ASN A 50 -5.57 -12.76 -9.19
N TRP A 51 -4.95 -12.26 -8.12
CA TRP A 51 -4.45 -13.14 -7.07
C TRP A 51 -5.58 -14.00 -6.48
N LYS A 52 -6.67 -13.36 -6.04
CA LYS A 52 -7.83 -14.08 -5.46
C LYS A 52 -8.42 -15.11 -6.41
N LYS A 53 -8.52 -14.76 -7.69
CA LYS A 53 -9.06 -15.67 -8.70
C LYS A 53 -8.24 -16.95 -8.86
N HIS A 54 -6.94 -16.86 -8.75
CA HIS A 54 -6.04 -17.95 -9.14
C HIS A 54 -5.29 -18.61 -7.98
N ASN A 55 -5.06 -17.90 -6.87
CA ASN A 55 -4.11 -18.34 -5.86
C ASN A 55 -4.64 -18.38 -4.42
N GLY A 56 -5.62 -17.58 -4.06
CA GLY A 56 -6.20 -17.63 -2.72
C GLY A 56 -6.35 -16.27 -2.05
N PRO A 57 -6.36 -16.23 -0.71
CA PRO A 57 -6.66 -14.99 0.02
C PRO A 57 -5.55 -13.95 -0.13
N ILE A 58 -5.96 -12.69 0.04
CA ILE A 58 -5.05 -11.54 0.02
C ILE A 58 -5.34 -10.60 1.19
N LYS A 59 -4.27 -10.16 1.86
CA LYS A 59 -4.32 -9.19 2.96
C LYS A 59 -3.72 -7.86 2.54
N LEU A 60 -4.34 -6.79 2.99
CA LEU A 60 -3.80 -5.43 2.87
C LEU A 60 -3.29 -4.97 4.24
N TYR A 61 -2.03 -4.53 4.27
CA TYR A 61 -1.52 -3.66 5.33
C TYR A 61 -1.56 -2.21 4.82
N THR A 62 -2.24 -1.35 5.53
CA THR A 62 -2.27 0.08 5.25
C THR A 62 -2.40 0.86 6.56
N ASP A 63 -2.44 2.15 6.51
CA ASP A 63 -2.77 3.01 7.64
C ASP A 63 -4.19 3.58 7.51
N SER A 64 -4.64 4.35 8.49
CA SER A 64 -6.00 4.90 8.49
C SER A 64 -6.27 5.80 7.29
N VAL A 65 -5.26 6.54 6.83
CA VAL A 65 -5.35 7.40 5.65
C VAL A 65 -5.54 6.58 4.39
N GLY A 66 -4.72 5.55 4.20
CA GLY A 66 -4.81 4.64 3.06
C GLY A 66 -6.12 3.86 3.03
N ALA A 67 -6.59 3.39 4.20
CA ALA A 67 -7.87 2.69 4.31
C ALA A 67 -9.04 3.60 3.91
N SER A 68 -9.08 4.83 4.38
CA SER A 68 -10.12 5.80 4.01
C SER A 68 -10.11 6.10 2.52
N PHE A 69 -8.92 6.24 1.94
CA PHE A 69 -8.75 6.45 0.51
C PHE A 69 -9.31 5.27 -0.31
N TYR A 70 -8.90 4.05 0.01
CA TYR A 70 -9.37 2.86 -0.70
C TYR A 70 -10.87 2.60 -0.51
N GLN A 71 -11.40 2.92 0.67
CA GLN A 71 -12.83 2.76 0.94
C GLN A 71 -13.68 3.62 0.00
N ARG A 72 -13.25 4.83 -0.32
CA ARG A 72 -13.96 5.71 -1.28
C ARG A 72 -14.14 5.09 -2.65
N PHE A 73 -13.24 4.21 -3.06
CA PHE A 73 -13.27 3.54 -4.36
C PHE A 73 -13.78 2.09 -4.28
N GLY A 74 -14.22 1.65 -3.11
CA GLY A 74 -14.68 0.27 -2.91
C GLY A 74 -13.58 -0.79 -2.95
N LEU A 75 -12.29 -0.40 -2.88
CA LEU A 75 -11.18 -1.33 -3.01
C LEU A 75 -10.99 -2.23 -1.79
N LEU A 76 -11.43 -1.83 -0.61
CA LEU A 76 -11.27 -2.66 0.60
C LEU A 76 -11.99 -4.00 0.48
N ASP A 77 -13.07 -4.05 -0.28
CA ASP A 77 -13.85 -5.29 -0.49
C ASP A 77 -13.08 -6.35 -1.31
N LEU A 78 -12.02 -5.96 -2.00
CA LEU A 78 -11.14 -6.90 -2.71
C LEU A 78 -10.27 -7.73 -1.77
N TYR A 79 -10.04 -7.26 -0.56
CA TYR A 79 -9.16 -7.92 0.40
C TYR A 79 -9.96 -8.77 1.38
N ASP A 80 -9.40 -9.93 1.71
CA ASP A 80 -10.00 -10.83 2.69
C ASP A 80 -9.71 -10.35 4.12
N GLU A 81 -8.64 -9.58 4.28
CA GLU A 81 -8.21 -9.02 5.56
C GLU A 81 -7.55 -7.65 5.33
N VAL A 82 -7.86 -6.69 6.17
CA VAL A 82 -7.24 -5.35 6.17
C VAL A 82 -6.71 -5.03 7.56
N ASP A 83 -5.43 -4.75 7.67
CA ASP A 83 -4.77 -4.34 8.91
C ASP A 83 -4.33 -2.88 8.81
N ILE A 84 -4.88 -2.04 9.67
CA ILE A 84 -4.52 -0.64 9.77
C ILE A 84 -3.68 -0.31 11.00
N ASN A 85 -3.67 -1.21 11.98
CA ASN A 85 -3.06 -0.93 13.29
C ASN A 85 -1.55 -0.99 13.24
N PHE A 86 -0.99 -1.94 12.49
CA PHE A 86 0.45 -2.12 12.42
C PHE A 86 1.16 -0.88 11.85
N LEU A 87 0.71 -0.39 10.69
CA LEU A 87 1.31 0.79 10.06
C LEU A 87 0.92 2.09 10.75
N ASN A 88 -0.26 2.20 11.34
CA ASN A 88 -0.58 3.33 12.21
C ASN A 88 0.40 3.43 13.38
N GLY A 89 0.73 2.30 14.01
CA GLY A 89 1.73 2.25 15.08
C GLY A 89 3.13 2.60 14.59
N TYR A 90 3.55 2.01 13.48
CA TYR A 90 4.86 2.26 12.88
C TYR A 90 5.04 3.73 12.43
N SER A 91 3.99 4.36 11.93
CA SER A 91 4.00 5.76 11.51
C SER A 91 4.27 6.73 12.67
N LYS A 92 4.05 6.32 13.91
CA LYS A 92 4.38 7.11 15.11
C LYS A 92 5.86 7.03 15.49
N SER A 93 6.64 6.13 14.88
CA SER A 93 8.07 6.04 15.12
C SER A 93 8.81 7.22 14.51
N ASN A 94 10.05 7.47 14.97
CA ASN A 94 10.90 8.56 14.48
C ASN A 94 11.58 8.25 13.13
N VAL A 95 11.05 7.30 12.35
CA VAL A 95 11.60 6.98 11.05
C VAL A 95 11.35 8.11 10.05
N ASP A 96 12.38 8.50 9.34
CA ASP A 96 12.24 9.43 8.23
C ASP A 96 11.71 8.70 7.00
N ALA A 97 10.40 8.81 6.78
CA ALA A 97 9.72 8.12 5.70
C ALA A 97 10.04 8.71 4.31
N ALA A 98 10.62 9.90 4.24
CA ALA A 98 11.10 10.47 2.98
C ALA A 98 12.32 9.72 2.46
N TYR A 99 13.26 9.37 3.35
CA TYR A 99 14.45 8.58 3.00
C TYR A 99 14.19 7.08 3.03
N PHE A 100 13.44 6.61 4.01
CA PHE A 100 13.18 5.17 4.24
C PHE A 100 11.75 4.79 3.84
N TRP A 101 11.34 5.22 2.65
CA TRP A 101 9.97 5.04 2.15
C TRP A 101 9.52 3.58 2.04
N THR A 102 10.46 2.64 1.91
CA THR A 102 10.16 1.20 1.88
C THR A 102 10.15 0.55 3.25
N SER A 103 10.53 1.26 4.31
CA SER A 103 10.70 0.65 5.64
C SER A 103 9.38 0.11 6.22
N GLY A 104 8.26 0.78 5.98
CA GLY A 104 6.95 0.27 6.39
C GLY A 104 6.62 -1.08 5.73
N LYS A 105 6.94 -1.23 4.46
CA LYS A 105 6.81 -2.49 3.72
C LYS A 105 7.67 -3.59 4.37
N ILE A 106 8.94 -3.32 4.57
CA ILE A 106 9.89 -4.27 5.18
C ILE A 106 9.42 -4.69 6.57
N LYS A 107 8.93 -3.74 7.38
CA LYS A 107 8.39 -4.04 8.71
C LYS A 107 7.16 -4.95 8.66
N CYS A 108 6.24 -4.72 7.73
CA CYS A 108 5.10 -5.61 7.54
C CYS A 108 5.53 -7.03 7.17
N LEU A 109 6.51 -7.17 6.29
CA LEU A 109 7.02 -8.48 5.88
C LEU A 109 7.70 -9.20 7.04
N ALA A 110 8.52 -8.50 7.82
CA ALA A 110 9.18 -9.05 9.00
C ALA A 110 8.21 -9.46 10.12
N HIS A 111 6.99 -8.92 10.11
CA HIS A 111 5.96 -9.23 11.09
C HIS A 111 5.23 -10.55 10.80
N GLN A 112 5.42 -11.14 9.63
CA GLN A 112 4.71 -12.37 9.25
C GLN A 112 5.29 -13.58 9.99
N THR A 113 4.40 -14.44 10.47
CA THR A 113 4.75 -15.69 11.16
C THR A 113 4.44 -16.93 10.34
N GLU A 114 3.72 -16.79 9.24
CA GLU A 114 3.34 -17.87 8.34
C GLU A 114 3.87 -17.62 6.92
N PRO A 115 4.03 -18.66 6.11
CA PRO A 115 4.40 -18.49 4.71
C PRO A 115 3.43 -17.56 3.96
N PHE A 116 3.97 -16.64 3.19
CA PHE A 116 3.19 -15.68 2.41
C PHE A 116 3.88 -15.34 1.10
N VAL A 117 3.14 -14.73 0.20
CA VAL A 117 3.68 -14.09 -1.00
C VAL A 117 3.53 -12.59 -0.86
N PHE A 118 4.64 -11.87 -0.97
CA PHE A 118 4.57 -10.42 -1.09
C PHE A 118 4.33 -10.05 -2.55
N LEU A 119 3.31 -9.22 -2.77
CA LEU A 119 3.01 -8.64 -4.08
C LEU A 119 3.15 -7.12 -4.00
N ASP A 120 3.95 -6.55 -4.88
CA ASP A 120 3.82 -5.12 -5.16
C ASP A 120 2.46 -4.87 -5.83
N GLN A 121 1.85 -3.74 -5.52
CA GLN A 121 0.49 -3.45 -5.94
C GLN A 121 0.32 -3.30 -7.47
N ASP A 122 1.42 -3.17 -8.19
CA ASP A 122 1.48 -3.16 -9.65
C ASP A 122 1.82 -4.52 -10.26
N MET A 123 2.02 -5.55 -9.44
CA MET A 123 2.32 -6.91 -9.89
C MET A 123 1.05 -7.71 -10.09
N ILE A 124 0.78 -8.13 -11.32
CA ILE A 124 -0.42 -8.90 -11.68
C ILE A 124 -0.04 -10.35 -11.97
N ILE A 125 -0.49 -11.26 -11.11
CA ILE A 125 -0.29 -12.70 -11.27
C ILE A 125 -1.52 -13.28 -11.97
N ARG A 126 -1.33 -13.77 -13.20
CA ARG A 126 -2.44 -14.22 -14.05
C ARG A 126 -2.70 -15.72 -13.96
N ASN A 127 -1.81 -16.48 -13.36
CA ASN A 127 -1.88 -17.93 -13.27
C ASN A 127 -1.71 -18.38 -11.82
N LYS A 128 -2.09 -19.66 -11.58
CA LYS A 128 -1.81 -20.31 -10.32
C LYS A 128 -0.31 -20.47 -10.14
N ILE A 129 0.20 -20.08 -8.98
CA ILE A 129 1.58 -20.35 -8.58
C ILE A 129 1.65 -21.78 -8.04
N PRO A 130 2.65 -22.55 -8.45
CA PRO A 130 2.83 -23.94 -7.98
C PRO A 130 2.99 -24.03 -6.47
#